data_fd8629994b3819380ee5eaddc6e181bb
#
_entry.id   fd8629994b3819380ee5eaddc6e181bb
#
_cell.length_a   1.000
_cell.length_b   1.000
_cell.length_c   1.000
_cell.angle_alpha   90.00
_cell.angle_beta   90.00
_cell.angle_gamma   90.00
#
_symmetry.space_group_name_H-M   'P 1'
#
loop_
_entity.id
_entity.type
_entity.pdbx_description
1 polymer ?
#
loop_
_entity_poly.entity_id
_entity_poly.type
_entity_poly.pdbx_seq_one_letter_code
_entity_poly.pdbx_strand_id
1 'polypeptide(L)'
;MIPMNTEKKRILVVDDEPSITRLLKLNLEQTNNYEVRAENDAERAVAAAEEFKPHLILLDVMMPGVDGGELANRLQANPKLKSVPIVFLTAAATKGEIYARGGQVGGLPFLAKPVEISEVIACIKQHLVG
;
A
#
# COMPACT_ATOMS: atom_id res chain seq x y z
N MET A 1 16.70 20.58 -21.28
CA MET A 1 15.28 20.32 -21.38
C MET A 1 14.78 19.50 -20.21
N ILE A 2 13.67 19.87 -19.68
CA ILE A 2 13.10 19.15 -18.55
C ILE A 2 12.46 17.86 -19.04
N PRO A 3 12.74 16.74 -18.40
CA PRO A 3 12.07 15.50 -18.75
C PRO A 3 10.55 15.67 -18.67
N MET A 4 9.87 15.14 -19.63
CA MET A 4 8.42 15.29 -19.70
C MET A 4 7.72 14.48 -18.64
N ASN A 5 8.31 13.39 -18.21
CA ASN A 5 7.67 12.50 -17.27
C ASN A 5 8.39 12.51 -15.94
N THR A 6 8.24 13.62 -15.22
CA THR A 6 8.81 13.77 -13.90
C THR A 6 7.80 13.48 -12.81
N GLU A 7 6.59 13.12 -13.20
CA GLU A 7 5.53 12.87 -12.25
C GLU A 7 5.83 11.60 -11.46
N LYS A 8 5.80 11.73 -10.14
CA LYS A 8 6.05 10.62 -9.25
C LYS A 8 4.80 9.75 -9.13
N LYS A 9 5.00 8.46 -8.91
CA LYS A 9 3.88 7.58 -8.61
C LYS A 9 3.43 7.83 -7.18
N ARG A 10 2.14 7.87 -6.98
CA ARG A 10 1.55 8.17 -5.67
C ARG A 10 1.21 6.87 -4.95
N ILE A 11 1.72 6.72 -3.74
CA ILE A 11 1.52 5.56 -2.90
C ILE A 11 0.79 5.99 -1.64
N LEU A 12 -0.36 5.40 -1.37
CA LEU A 12 -1.08 5.61 -0.12
C LEU A 12 -0.73 4.47 0.83
N VAL A 13 -0.29 4.81 2.03
CA VAL A 13 0.01 3.82 3.06
C VAL A 13 -1.02 3.99 4.18
N VAL A 14 -1.79 2.94 4.45
CA VAL A 14 -2.79 2.93 5.51
C VAL A 14 -2.36 1.95 6.59
N ASP A 15 -1.99 2.45 7.75
CA ASP A 15 -1.52 1.65 8.87
C ASP A 15 -1.69 2.48 10.14
N ASP A 16 -2.23 1.89 11.20
CA ASP A 16 -2.48 2.59 12.44
C ASP A 16 -1.21 2.90 13.24
N GLU A 17 -0.06 2.36 12.82
CA GLU A 17 1.22 2.62 13.47
C GLU A 17 1.98 3.74 12.75
N PRO A 18 2.07 4.94 13.36
CA PRO A 18 2.77 6.06 12.71
C PRO A 18 4.24 5.78 12.41
N SER A 19 4.89 4.93 13.20
CA SER A 19 6.28 4.58 12.95
C SER A 19 6.46 3.84 11.62
N ILE A 20 5.49 3.00 11.25
CA ILE A 20 5.52 2.26 10.00
C ILE A 20 5.27 3.20 8.81
N THR A 21 4.22 4.01 8.89
CA THR A 21 3.89 4.92 7.78
C THR A 21 4.99 5.94 7.57
N ARG A 22 5.60 6.43 8.65
CA ARG A 22 6.71 7.39 8.55
C ARG A 22 7.93 6.76 7.90
N LEU A 23 8.27 5.54 8.31
CA LEU A 23 9.40 4.81 7.75
C LEU A 23 9.23 4.60 6.25
N LEU A 24 8.05 4.12 5.84
CA LEU A 24 7.76 3.87 4.44
C LEU A 24 7.77 5.17 3.64
N LYS A 25 7.13 6.21 4.16
CA LYS A 25 7.12 7.50 3.47
C LYS A 25 8.54 8.03 3.26
N LEU A 26 9.33 8.05 4.32
CA LEU A 26 10.69 8.57 4.23
C LEU A 26 11.53 7.81 3.22
N ASN A 27 11.52 6.49 3.32
CA ASN A 27 12.39 5.69 2.46
C ASN A 27 11.93 5.64 1.01
N LEU A 28 10.62 5.61 0.77
CA LEU A 28 10.12 5.62 -0.60
C LEU A 28 10.34 6.98 -1.25
N GLU A 29 10.13 8.05 -0.52
CA GLU A 29 10.33 9.39 -1.09
C GLU A 29 11.80 9.72 -1.35
N GLN A 30 12.72 9.09 -0.61
CA GLN A 30 14.15 9.27 -0.85
C GLN A 30 14.58 8.76 -2.23
N THR A 31 13.83 7.86 -2.83
CA THR A 31 14.17 7.37 -4.16
C THR A 31 13.86 8.39 -5.26
N ASN A 32 13.12 9.44 -4.95
CA ASN A 32 12.63 10.44 -5.89
C ASN A 32 11.66 9.92 -6.94
N ASN A 33 11.20 8.68 -6.80
CA ASN A 33 10.26 8.06 -7.73
C ASN A 33 8.83 8.03 -7.22
N TYR A 34 8.64 8.29 -5.92
CA TYR A 34 7.33 8.15 -5.28
C TYR A 34 6.97 9.36 -4.45
N GLU A 35 5.68 9.65 -4.44
CA GLU A 35 5.06 10.57 -3.50
C GLU A 35 4.17 9.73 -2.59
N VAL A 36 4.30 9.88 -1.28
CA VAL A 36 3.64 8.99 -0.33
C VAL A 36 2.74 9.81 0.60
N ARG A 37 1.50 9.35 0.73
CA ARG A 37 0.59 9.86 1.76
C ARG A 37 0.41 8.77 2.80
N ALA A 38 0.55 9.15 4.07
CA ALA A 38 0.32 8.27 5.20
C ALA A 38 -1.05 8.55 5.79
N GLU A 39 -1.82 7.50 6.02
CA GLU A 39 -3.10 7.59 6.70
C GLU A 39 -3.08 6.61 7.88
N ASN A 40 -3.17 7.12 9.09
CA ASN A 40 -3.12 6.30 10.30
C ASN A 40 -4.50 5.96 10.85
N ASP A 41 -5.55 6.53 10.28
CA ASP A 41 -6.94 6.27 10.66
C ASP A 41 -7.63 5.50 9.53
N ALA A 42 -7.94 4.23 9.80
CA ALA A 42 -8.55 3.36 8.80
C ALA A 42 -9.90 3.86 8.32
N GLU A 43 -10.65 4.56 9.18
CA GLU A 43 -11.96 5.10 8.79
C GLU A 43 -11.84 6.21 7.75
N ARG A 44 -10.68 6.83 7.65
CA ARG A 44 -10.41 7.89 6.68
C ARG A 44 -9.78 7.38 5.40
N ALA A 45 -9.51 6.09 5.31
CA ALA A 45 -8.75 5.53 4.19
C ALA A 45 -9.42 5.77 2.84
N VAL A 46 -10.73 5.58 2.75
CA VAL A 46 -11.45 5.78 1.49
C VAL A 46 -11.38 7.25 1.06
N ALA A 47 -11.65 8.16 1.99
CA ALA A 47 -11.59 9.59 1.71
C ALA A 47 -10.18 10.01 1.30
N ALA A 48 -9.18 9.51 2.00
CA ALA A 48 -7.78 9.79 1.67
C ALA A 48 -7.42 9.31 0.28
N ALA A 49 -7.89 8.12 -0.08
CA ALA A 49 -7.64 7.55 -1.41
C ALA A 49 -8.33 8.39 -2.49
N GLU A 50 -9.56 8.82 -2.25
CA GLU A 50 -10.26 9.65 -3.23
C GLU A 50 -9.58 11.00 -3.44
N GLU A 51 -9.06 11.59 -2.37
CA GLU A 51 -8.36 12.87 -2.44
C GLU A 51 -6.99 12.74 -3.10
N PHE A 52 -6.23 11.75 -2.68
CA PHE A 52 -4.84 11.59 -3.12
C PHE A 52 -4.73 10.96 -4.50
N LYS A 53 -5.70 10.15 -4.88
CA LYS A 53 -5.71 9.42 -6.15
C LYS A 53 -4.44 8.59 -6.32
N PRO A 54 -4.20 7.65 -5.42
CA PRO A 54 -2.95 6.87 -5.46
C PRO A 54 -2.91 5.94 -6.65
N HIS A 55 -1.70 5.60 -7.06
CA HIS A 55 -1.48 4.57 -8.07
C HIS A 55 -1.44 3.18 -7.44
N LEU A 56 -1.15 3.11 -6.14
CA LEU A 56 -1.10 1.86 -5.38
C LEU A 56 -1.37 2.16 -3.92
N ILE A 57 -2.02 1.22 -3.23
CA ILE A 57 -2.33 1.33 -1.79
C ILE A 57 -1.64 0.21 -1.04
N LEU A 58 -0.86 0.57 -0.01
CA LEU A 58 -0.32 -0.39 0.95
C LEU A 58 -1.24 -0.33 2.17
N LEU A 59 -1.85 -1.46 2.53
CA LEU A 59 -2.92 -1.52 3.51
C LEU A 59 -2.62 -2.55 4.59
N ASP A 60 -2.53 -2.09 5.85
CA ASP A 60 -2.39 -2.99 6.99
C ASP A 60 -3.67 -3.81 7.15
N VAL A 61 -3.52 -5.12 7.29
CA VAL A 61 -4.65 -6.03 7.46
C VAL A 61 -5.25 -5.94 8.86
N MET A 62 -4.41 -5.68 9.86
CA MET A 62 -4.83 -5.75 11.26
C MET A 62 -4.76 -4.38 11.92
N MET A 63 -5.88 -3.68 11.90
CA MET A 63 -6.03 -2.40 12.58
C MET A 63 -7.18 -2.49 13.58
N PRO A 64 -7.04 -1.86 14.77
CA PRO A 64 -8.11 -1.90 15.78
C PRO A 64 -9.44 -1.41 15.23
N GLY A 65 -10.47 -2.20 15.42
CA GLY A 65 -11.83 -1.82 15.03
C GLY A 65 -12.12 -1.86 13.54
N VAL A 66 -11.16 -2.24 12.71
CA VAL A 66 -11.35 -2.29 11.26
C VAL A 66 -10.76 -3.58 10.70
N ASP A 67 -11.55 -4.28 9.92
CA ASP A 67 -11.08 -5.44 9.17
C ASP A 67 -10.47 -4.94 7.87
N GLY A 68 -9.16 -5.19 7.70
CA GLY A 68 -8.45 -4.77 6.49
C GLY A 68 -9.02 -5.39 5.22
N GLY A 69 -9.50 -6.63 5.29
CA GLY A 69 -10.13 -7.28 4.14
C GLY A 69 -11.43 -6.58 3.74
N GLU A 70 -12.24 -6.19 4.71
CA GLU A 70 -13.46 -5.44 4.43
C GLU A 70 -13.13 -4.06 3.86
N LEU A 71 -12.12 -3.39 4.40
CA LEU A 71 -11.71 -2.10 3.87
C LEU A 71 -11.21 -2.22 2.43
N ALA A 72 -10.46 -3.28 2.13
CA ALA A 72 -10.02 -3.55 0.75
C ALA A 72 -11.23 -3.72 -0.16
N ASN A 73 -12.25 -4.44 0.29
CA ASN A 73 -13.47 -4.61 -0.49
C ASN A 73 -14.17 -3.27 -0.76
N ARG A 74 -14.22 -2.39 0.23
CA ARG A 74 -14.80 -1.06 0.05
C ARG A 74 -14.03 -0.24 -0.98
N LEU A 75 -12.71 -0.31 -0.92
CA LEU A 75 -11.87 0.40 -1.88
C LEU A 75 -12.08 -0.14 -3.29
N GLN A 76 -12.14 -1.45 -3.44
CA GLN A 76 -12.34 -2.08 -4.74
C GLN A 76 -13.75 -1.85 -5.28
N ALA A 77 -14.75 -1.69 -4.41
CA ALA A 77 -16.12 -1.40 -4.84
C ALA A 77 -16.32 0.07 -5.22
N ASN A 78 -15.38 0.93 -4.87
CA ASN A 78 -15.49 2.36 -5.18
C ASN A 78 -15.16 2.58 -6.66
N PRO A 79 -16.06 3.17 -7.44
CA PRO A 79 -15.82 3.36 -8.89
C PRO A 79 -14.56 4.16 -9.20
N LYS A 80 -14.14 5.04 -8.31
CA LYS A 80 -12.94 5.87 -8.50
C LYS A 80 -11.66 5.13 -8.17
N LEU A 81 -11.76 4.03 -7.40
CA LEU A 81 -10.59 3.35 -6.83
C LEU A 81 -10.48 1.90 -7.27
N LYS A 82 -11.46 1.37 -7.96
CA LYS A 82 -11.53 -0.07 -8.26
C LYS A 82 -10.34 -0.61 -9.05
N SER A 83 -9.66 0.25 -9.80
CA SER A 83 -8.52 -0.17 -10.61
C SER A 83 -7.18 0.03 -9.89
N VAL A 84 -7.19 0.61 -8.69
CA VAL A 84 -5.96 0.84 -7.93
C VAL A 84 -5.54 -0.46 -7.25
N PRO A 85 -4.33 -0.96 -7.52
CA PRO A 85 -3.88 -2.18 -6.86
C PRO A 85 -3.68 -1.97 -5.36
N ILE A 86 -4.03 -2.99 -4.59
CA ILE A 86 -3.89 -3.00 -3.13
C ILE A 86 -2.93 -4.10 -2.76
N VAL A 87 -1.97 -3.77 -1.91
CA VAL A 87 -1.01 -4.72 -1.34
C VAL A 87 -1.18 -4.70 0.17
N PHE A 88 -1.43 -5.86 0.76
CA PHE A 88 -1.58 -5.94 2.21
C PHE A 88 -0.22 -5.93 2.92
N LEU A 89 -0.19 -5.30 4.09
CA LEU A 89 0.92 -5.39 5.03
C LEU A 89 0.42 -6.18 6.24
N THR A 90 1.20 -7.12 6.74
CA THR A 90 0.74 -7.88 7.91
C THR A 90 1.89 -8.38 8.78
N ALA A 91 1.69 -8.30 10.10
CA ALA A 91 2.53 -8.97 11.08
C ALA A 91 1.99 -10.35 11.46
N ALA A 92 0.79 -10.69 10.96
CA ALA A 92 0.09 -11.90 11.37
C ALA A 92 0.53 -13.17 10.65
N ALA A 93 1.32 -13.04 9.57
CA ALA A 93 1.81 -14.18 8.80
C ALA A 93 3.32 -14.10 8.64
N THR A 94 3.98 -15.26 8.61
CA THR A 94 5.41 -15.31 8.32
C THR A 94 5.62 -15.19 6.81
N LYS A 95 6.85 -14.87 6.41
CA LYS A 95 7.21 -14.86 4.99
C LYS A 95 6.98 -16.23 4.36
N GLY A 96 7.29 -17.30 5.09
CA GLY A 96 7.05 -18.66 4.61
C GLY A 96 5.59 -18.96 4.34
N GLU A 97 4.71 -18.51 5.25
CA GLU A 97 3.27 -18.69 5.06
C GLU A 97 2.78 -17.92 3.84
N ILE A 98 3.30 -16.71 3.63
CA ILE A 98 2.94 -15.91 2.46
C ILE A 98 3.40 -16.58 1.18
N TYR A 99 4.62 -17.08 1.14
CA TYR A 99 5.13 -17.80 -0.02
C TYR A 99 4.32 -19.06 -0.31
N ALA A 100 3.92 -19.79 0.73
CA ALA A 100 3.10 -20.98 0.57
C ALA A 100 1.75 -20.67 -0.07
N ARG A 101 1.27 -19.44 0.09
CA ARG A 101 0.01 -18.99 -0.52
C ARG A 101 0.23 -18.25 -1.83
N GLY A 102 1.42 -18.38 -2.43
CA GLY A 102 1.75 -17.69 -3.66
C GLY A 102 1.86 -16.19 -3.51
N GLY A 103 2.15 -15.70 -2.28
CA GLY A 103 2.28 -14.29 -2.02
C GLY A 103 0.96 -13.54 -1.93
N GLN A 104 -0.17 -14.26 -1.83
CA GLN A 104 -1.48 -13.63 -1.86
C GLN A 104 -2.39 -14.14 -0.75
N VAL A 105 -3.27 -13.27 -0.28
CA VAL A 105 -4.36 -13.63 0.63
C VAL A 105 -5.62 -12.97 0.09
N GLY A 106 -6.70 -13.76 -0.06
CA GLY A 106 -7.93 -13.25 -0.63
C GLY A 106 -7.77 -12.74 -2.05
N GLY A 107 -6.78 -13.27 -2.78
CA GLY A 107 -6.51 -12.85 -4.14
C GLY A 107 -5.63 -11.60 -4.26
N LEU A 108 -5.23 -10.98 -3.13
CA LEU A 108 -4.41 -9.79 -3.14
C LEU A 108 -2.99 -10.09 -2.63
N PRO A 109 -1.98 -9.39 -3.15
CA PRO A 109 -0.60 -9.61 -2.71
C PRO A 109 -0.37 -9.12 -1.28
N PHE A 110 0.67 -9.64 -0.67
CA PHE A 110 0.97 -9.46 0.75
C PHE A 110 2.45 -9.18 0.95
N LEU A 111 2.74 -8.30 1.90
CA LEU A 111 4.09 -8.10 2.41
C LEU A 111 4.08 -8.33 3.91
N ALA A 112 5.04 -9.12 4.41
CA ALA A 112 5.16 -9.41 5.84
C ALA A 112 5.90 -8.29 6.55
N LYS A 113 5.44 -7.95 7.75
CA LYS A 113 6.18 -7.05 8.64
C LYS A 113 7.18 -7.88 9.46
N PRO A 114 8.36 -7.36 9.75
CA PRO A 114 8.83 -6.02 9.38
C PRO A 114 9.16 -5.97 7.88
N VAL A 115 8.71 -4.90 7.23
CA VAL A 115 8.92 -4.76 5.79
C VAL A 115 10.34 -4.24 5.52
N GLU A 116 10.93 -4.75 4.44
CA GLU A 116 12.18 -4.23 3.93
C GLU A 116 11.87 -3.34 2.74
N ILE A 117 12.51 -2.18 2.68
CA ILE A 117 12.22 -1.22 1.62
C ILE A 117 12.45 -1.81 0.23
N SER A 118 13.48 -2.63 0.07
CA SER A 118 13.75 -3.28 -1.21
C SER A 118 12.60 -4.17 -1.66
N GLU A 119 11.96 -4.88 -0.71
CA GLU A 119 10.81 -5.72 -1.01
C GLU A 119 9.58 -4.88 -1.37
N VAL A 120 9.40 -3.77 -0.67
CA VAL A 120 8.29 -2.85 -0.94
C VAL A 120 8.43 -2.27 -2.35
N ILE A 121 9.63 -1.79 -2.69
CA ILE A 121 9.89 -1.21 -4.01
C ILE A 121 9.69 -2.24 -5.11
N ALA A 122 10.20 -3.45 -4.92
CA ALA A 122 10.02 -4.53 -5.90
C ALA A 122 8.54 -4.83 -6.13
N CYS A 123 7.76 -4.87 -5.03
CA CYS A 123 6.33 -5.11 -5.11
C CYS A 123 5.61 -3.99 -5.85
N ILE A 124 5.96 -2.74 -5.55
CA ILE A 124 5.37 -1.59 -6.23
C ILE A 124 5.65 -1.65 -7.74
N LYS A 125 6.90 -1.91 -8.09
CA LYS A 125 7.29 -2.00 -9.51
C LYS A 125 6.55 -3.12 -10.23
N GLN A 126 6.36 -4.24 -9.56
CA GLN A 126 5.65 -5.38 -10.13
C GLN A 126 4.20 -5.03 -10.45
N HIS A 127 3.55 -4.23 -9.61
CA HIS A 127 2.14 -3.92 -9.75
C HIS A 127 1.86 -2.62 -10.50
N LEU A 128 2.86 -1.81 -10.75
CA LEU A 128 2.73 -0.56 -11.50
C LEU A 128 3.47 -0.61 -12.83
N VAL A 129 3.49 -1.76 -13.45
CA VAL A 129 4.11 -1.94 -14.76
C VAL A 129 3.25 -1.24 -15.82
N GLY A 130 3.89 -0.48 -16.63
CA GLY A 130 3.19 0.21 -17.72
C GLY A 130 3.27 1.69 -17.69
#